data_4e5b990ea17359987a99c34a99e8ac39
#
_entry.id   4e5b990ea17359987a99c34a99e8ac39
#
_cell.length_a   1.000
_cell.length_b   1.000
_cell.length_c   1.000
_cell.angle_alpha   90.00
_cell.angle_beta   90.00
_cell.angle_gamma   90.00
#
_symmetry.space_group_name_H-M   'P 1'
#
loop_
_entity.id
_entity.type
_entity.pdbx_description
1 polymer ?
#
loop_
_entity_poly.entity_id
_entity_poly.type
_entity_poly.pdbx_seq_one_letter_code
_entity_poly.pdbx_strand_id
1 'polypeptide(L)'
;MTVATTGSRADQLLGALGFESWRPGQREAVEAGLEGRDSLIVMPTGGGKSLCYQLPGLASEDLTIVVSPLIALMQDQWRRLTAAGHPVAMISSAMSPEGIRGALDQVRGGSARIVYCSPERFASTVFLDALAQRQIDLLAVDEAHCVSEWGHDFRPDYLRLPEIAERLGRPPVMACTATATKAVAAEIVSRFALKQPLQVRSGFDRPNLSFDVVRLEGKGSKARRLALLEGGLADPANRPAIVYCGTRRDTDEVAQALRDSGLRALAYHAGMESDDRTTTQRRFMEGDAEVIVATNAFGMGVDKADVRSVWHMAIPTSLEAYYQEAGRGGRDGLPAKAVLLAMKADLGRLVRFIEQRDPELAIARERGWRDYRTIKSFIYGDRCRRRSILDHFGDREAGRPLGRCCDICDGAGWLPDPETIVVRRTAKPKAPPAELAEADAPLFEELKAWRLKAAAGKPAYTVAHNKTLAAIAASRPSDEASLAEISGVGPSFVAKYAVEVLQLVAQ
;
A
#
# COMPACT_ATOMS: atom_id res chain seq x y z
N MET A 1 37.64 29.82 26.87
CA MET A 1 37.26 30.31 25.52
C MET A 1 36.45 29.22 24.85
N THR A 2 35.13 29.34 24.95
CA THR A 2 34.20 28.42 24.34
C THR A 2 34.07 28.80 22.87
N VAL A 3 34.57 27.96 21.98
CA VAL A 3 34.37 28.13 20.54
C VAL A 3 32.90 27.92 20.29
N ALA A 4 32.15 28.99 20.09
CA ALA A 4 30.78 28.93 19.55
C ALA A 4 30.90 28.40 18.12
N THR A 5 30.61 27.13 17.90
CA THR A 5 30.32 26.54 16.59
C THR A 5 29.07 27.26 16.09
N THR A 6 29.23 28.25 15.22
CA THR A 6 28.14 28.83 14.42
C THR A 6 27.67 27.78 13.43
N GLY A 7 26.79 26.86 13.89
CA GLY A 7 26.06 25.95 13.03
C GLY A 7 25.23 26.75 12.01
N SER A 8 25.07 26.23 10.80
CA SER A 8 24.21 26.86 9.79
C SER A 8 22.77 27.02 10.33
N ARG A 9 21.98 27.93 9.73
CA ARG A 9 20.54 28.05 10.07
C ARG A 9 19.83 26.70 10.03
N ALA A 10 20.18 25.83 9.09
CA ALA A 10 19.66 24.49 9.00
C ALA A 10 20.00 23.63 10.23
N ASP A 11 21.24 23.70 10.75
CA ASP A 11 21.66 22.93 11.93
C ASP A 11 20.91 23.38 13.21
N GLN A 12 20.66 24.68 13.34
CA GLN A 12 19.87 25.23 14.45
C GLN A 12 18.43 24.74 14.42
N LEU A 13 17.81 24.71 13.23
CA LEU A 13 16.45 24.22 13.03
C LEU A 13 16.35 22.72 13.30
N LEU A 14 17.34 21.94 12.89
CA LEU A 14 17.40 20.50 13.18
C LEU A 14 17.37 20.24 14.69
N GLY A 15 18.23 20.93 15.43
CA GLY A 15 18.31 20.84 16.89
C GLY A 15 17.01 21.27 17.58
N ALA A 16 16.32 22.30 17.07
CA ALA A 16 15.04 22.76 17.61
C ALA A 16 13.93 21.72 17.50
N LEU A 17 13.99 20.80 16.52
CA LEU A 17 13.07 19.64 16.40
C LEU A 17 13.56 18.40 17.15
N GLY A 18 14.66 18.49 17.93
CA GLY A 18 15.19 17.41 18.75
C GLY A 18 16.01 16.37 17.99
N PHE A 19 16.49 16.69 16.79
CA PHE A 19 17.38 15.81 16.04
C PHE A 19 18.85 16.23 16.20
N GLU A 20 19.74 15.25 16.33
CA GLU A 20 21.17 15.48 16.58
C GLU A 20 22.00 15.42 15.29
N SER A 21 21.52 14.79 14.24
CA SER A 21 22.29 14.57 13.02
C SER A 21 21.44 14.50 11.77
N TRP A 22 22.02 14.90 10.65
CA TRP A 22 21.43 14.79 9.32
C TRP A 22 21.57 13.39 8.77
N ARG A 23 20.54 12.93 8.06
CA ARG A 23 20.68 11.80 7.14
C ARG A 23 21.21 12.28 5.78
N PRO A 24 21.83 11.40 4.97
CA PRO A 24 22.38 11.78 3.67
C PRO A 24 21.36 12.53 2.80
N GLY A 25 21.76 13.71 2.32
CA GLY A 25 20.96 14.57 1.45
C GLY A 25 19.89 15.44 2.12
N GLN A 26 19.59 15.23 3.41
CA GLN A 26 18.59 16.04 4.12
C GLN A 26 19.02 17.49 4.27
N ARG A 27 20.26 17.73 4.63
CA ARG A 27 20.79 19.08 4.85
C ARG A 27 20.69 19.92 3.59
N GLU A 28 21.17 19.40 2.47
CA GLU A 28 21.15 20.06 1.17
C GLU A 28 19.69 20.35 0.73
N ALA A 29 18.76 19.41 0.98
CA ALA A 29 17.34 19.59 0.68
C ALA A 29 16.71 20.71 1.52
N VAL A 30 17.02 20.77 2.83
CA VAL A 30 16.55 21.84 3.73
C VAL A 30 17.13 23.19 3.35
N GLU A 31 18.43 23.27 3.07
CA GLU A 31 19.10 24.49 2.62
C GLU A 31 18.47 25.01 1.32
N ALA A 32 18.20 24.14 0.35
CA ALA A 32 17.50 24.54 -0.88
C ALA A 32 16.08 25.10 -0.62
N GLY A 33 15.33 24.48 0.31
CA GLY A 33 14.04 25.02 0.75
C GLY A 33 14.13 26.39 1.40
N LEU A 34 15.13 26.59 2.25
CA LEU A 34 15.40 27.90 2.91
C LEU A 34 15.86 28.99 1.95
N GLU A 35 16.52 28.59 0.84
CA GLU A 35 16.98 29.49 -0.23
C GLU A 35 15.91 29.76 -1.29
N GLY A 36 14.74 29.17 -1.18
CA GLY A 36 13.67 29.32 -2.18
C GLY A 36 14.01 28.68 -3.53
N ARG A 37 14.73 27.55 -3.54
CA ARG A 37 15.13 26.84 -4.76
C ARG A 37 14.23 25.65 -5.03
N ASP A 38 13.89 25.46 -6.32
CA ASP A 38 13.26 24.21 -6.75
C ASP A 38 14.13 22.99 -6.42
N SER A 39 13.50 21.90 -6.02
CA SER A 39 14.24 20.68 -5.67
C SER A 39 13.48 19.40 -5.98
N LEU A 40 14.22 18.36 -6.33
CA LEU A 40 13.74 17.00 -6.47
C LEU A 40 14.46 16.10 -5.46
N ILE A 41 13.71 15.61 -4.49
CA ILE A 41 14.23 14.81 -3.38
C ILE A 41 13.82 13.36 -3.55
N VAL A 42 14.77 12.52 -3.92
CA VAL A 42 14.56 11.07 -4.07
C VAL A 42 15.28 10.36 -2.93
N MET A 43 14.53 9.99 -1.91
CA MET A 43 15.03 9.32 -0.71
C MET A 43 14.17 8.09 -0.40
N PRO A 44 14.75 6.96 0.02
CA PRO A 44 13.99 5.75 0.33
C PRO A 44 12.98 6.00 1.46
N THR A 45 12.02 5.08 1.60
CA THR A 45 11.11 5.08 2.75
C THR A 45 11.94 5.00 4.05
N GLY A 46 11.60 5.84 5.03
CA GLY A 46 12.39 5.99 6.25
C GLY A 46 13.62 6.91 6.12
N GLY A 47 13.91 7.45 4.94
CA GLY A 47 14.99 8.41 4.71
C GLY A 47 14.79 9.80 5.35
N GLY A 48 13.59 10.07 5.91
CA GLY A 48 13.31 11.34 6.57
C GLY A 48 12.93 12.47 5.62
N LYS A 49 12.30 12.17 4.48
CA LYS A 49 11.81 13.15 3.49
C LYS A 49 10.96 14.27 4.08
N SER A 50 10.11 13.95 5.04
CA SER A 50 9.21 14.94 5.66
C SER A 50 9.96 16.10 6.30
N LEU A 51 11.12 15.84 6.89
CA LEU A 51 11.95 16.85 7.52
C LEU A 51 12.45 17.89 6.51
N CYS A 52 12.67 17.48 5.25
CA CYS A 52 13.17 18.35 4.19
C CYS A 52 12.26 19.54 3.90
N TYR A 53 10.92 19.37 4.02
CA TYR A 53 9.95 20.45 3.83
C TYR A 53 9.40 21.01 5.15
N GLN A 54 9.42 20.22 6.23
CA GLN A 54 8.97 20.71 7.55
C GLN A 54 9.88 21.79 8.12
N LEU A 55 11.19 21.57 8.06
CA LEU A 55 12.14 22.55 8.61
C LEU A 55 12.07 23.91 7.90
N PRO A 56 12.13 24.02 6.56
CA PRO A 56 11.93 25.30 5.88
C PRO A 56 10.57 25.91 6.20
N GLY A 57 9.49 25.12 6.17
CA GLY A 57 8.15 25.60 6.43
C GLY A 57 7.93 26.12 7.85
N LEU A 58 8.56 25.53 8.85
CA LEU A 58 8.50 26.03 10.23
C LEU A 58 9.40 27.26 10.47
N ALA A 59 10.44 27.40 9.66
CA ALA A 59 11.37 28.53 9.74
C ALA A 59 10.89 29.78 9.02
N SER A 60 9.90 29.64 8.11
CA SER A 60 9.30 30.74 7.37
C SER A 60 8.16 31.40 8.15
N GLU A 61 7.93 32.70 7.91
CA GLU A 61 6.72 33.41 8.36
C GLU A 61 5.56 33.24 7.35
N ASP A 62 5.88 32.89 6.13
CA ASP A 62 4.94 32.63 5.05
C ASP A 62 4.46 31.18 5.03
N LEU A 63 3.52 30.87 4.14
CA LEU A 63 2.85 29.58 4.13
C LEU A 63 3.58 28.54 3.28
N THR A 64 3.89 27.40 3.86
CA THR A 64 4.28 26.18 3.14
C THR A 64 3.05 25.31 2.91
N ILE A 65 2.81 24.93 1.67
CA ILE A 65 1.77 23.96 1.31
C ILE A 65 2.43 22.60 1.14
N VAL A 66 1.92 21.57 1.83
CA VAL A 66 2.35 20.19 1.68
C VAL A 66 1.22 19.38 1.06
N VAL A 67 1.40 18.98 -0.19
CA VAL A 67 0.45 18.12 -0.90
C VAL A 67 0.84 16.67 -0.73
N SER A 68 -0.05 15.86 -0.19
CA SER A 68 0.16 14.41 -0.06
C SER A 68 -1.10 13.64 -0.47
N PRO A 69 -0.97 12.47 -1.13
CA PRO A 69 -2.11 11.67 -1.55
C PRO A 69 -2.72 10.85 -0.40
N LEU A 70 -2.18 10.97 0.80
CA LEU A 70 -2.40 10.03 1.90
C LEU A 70 -2.87 10.72 3.16
N ILE A 71 -4.17 10.65 3.39
CA ILE A 71 -4.81 11.27 4.55
C ILE A 71 -4.17 10.78 5.86
N ALA A 72 -3.94 9.48 6.01
CA ALA A 72 -3.36 8.90 7.23
C ALA A 72 -1.94 9.42 7.51
N LEU A 73 -1.10 9.58 6.48
CA LEU A 73 0.25 10.12 6.62
C LEU A 73 0.20 11.61 7.01
N MET A 74 -0.66 12.38 6.34
CA MET A 74 -0.87 13.81 6.69
C MET A 74 -1.33 13.96 8.13
N GLN A 75 -2.28 13.12 8.58
CA GLN A 75 -2.79 13.13 9.96
C GLN A 75 -1.69 12.84 10.97
N ASP A 76 -0.85 11.84 10.71
CA ASP A 76 0.25 11.50 11.61
C ASP A 76 1.27 12.63 11.73
N GLN A 77 1.70 13.22 10.60
CA GLN A 77 2.62 14.35 10.57
C GLN A 77 2.00 15.59 11.25
N TRP A 78 0.76 15.90 10.93
CA TRP A 78 0.04 17.01 11.54
C TRP A 78 -0.09 16.84 13.06
N ARG A 79 -0.49 15.66 13.54
CA ARG A 79 -0.62 15.38 14.99
C ARG A 79 0.71 15.53 15.71
N ARG A 80 1.81 15.00 15.16
CA ARG A 80 3.16 15.11 15.77
C ARG A 80 3.59 16.56 15.88
N LEU A 81 3.46 17.35 14.82
CA LEU A 81 3.82 18.76 14.84
C LEU A 81 2.93 19.60 15.75
N THR A 82 1.60 19.34 15.74
CA THR A 82 0.66 20.01 16.64
C THR A 82 0.95 19.69 18.10
N ALA A 83 1.24 18.44 18.43
CA ALA A 83 1.59 18.00 19.78
C ALA A 83 2.91 18.65 20.26
N ALA A 84 3.83 18.96 19.34
CA ALA A 84 5.05 19.71 19.61
C ALA A 84 4.84 21.23 19.65
N GLY A 85 3.60 21.72 19.51
CA GLY A 85 3.27 23.15 19.58
C GLY A 85 3.56 23.95 18.30
N HIS A 86 3.80 23.29 17.16
CA HIS A 86 4.06 23.98 15.91
C HIS A 86 2.77 24.46 15.20
N PRO A 87 2.82 25.60 14.50
CA PRO A 87 1.68 26.22 13.83
C PRO A 87 1.36 25.52 12.50
N VAL A 88 0.62 24.44 12.56
CA VAL A 88 0.29 23.59 11.40
C VAL A 88 -1.21 23.36 11.28
N ALA A 89 -1.72 23.41 10.06
CA ALA A 89 -3.09 23.09 9.72
C ALA A 89 -3.15 21.84 8.81
N MET A 90 -4.31 21.19 8.77
CA MET A 90 -4.58 20.10 7.83
C MET A 90 -5.98 20.27 7.23
N ILE A 91 -6.11 20.03 5.92
CA ILE A 91 -7.40 20.07 5.21
C ILE A 91 -7.55 18.82 4.35
N SER A 92 -8.43 17.92 4.76
CA SER A 92 -8.70 16.67 4.05
C SER A 92 -10.19 16.33 4.00
N SER A 93 -10.57 15.37 3.16
CA SER A 93 -11.96 14.90 3.05
C SER A 93 -12.45 14.12 4.28
N ALA A 94 -11.53 13.70 5.15
CA ALA A 94 -11.88 12.98 6.37
C ALA A 94 -12.23 13.89 7.56
N MET A 95 -12.13 15.22 7.38
CA MET A 95 -12.43 16.18 8.44
C MET A 95 -13.90 16.60 8.43
N SER A 96 -14.43 16.96 9.61
CA SER A 96 -15.74 17.58 9.73
C SER A 96 -15.77 18.97 9.06
N PRO A 97 -16.95 19.44 8.63
CA PRO A 97 -17.08 20.79 8.06
C PRO A 97 -16.57 21.91 9.00
N GLU A 98 -16.72 21.73 10.31
CA GLU A 98 -16.21 22.66 11.33
C GLU A 98 -14.68 22.63 11.40
N GLY A 99 -14.09 21.44 11.37
CA GLY A 99 -12.64 21.28 11.33
C GLY A 99 -12.02 21.92 10.09
N ILE A 100 -12.68 21.77 8.93
CA ILE A 100 -12.23 22.41 7.68
C ILE A 100 -12.31 23.95 7.80
N ARG A 101 -13.42 24.49 8.34
CA ARG A 101 -13.54 25.94 8.56
C ARG A 101 -12.45 26.49 9.47
N GLY A 102 -12.23 25.84 10.62
CA GLY A 102 -11.18 26.23 11.55
C GLY A 102 -9.77 26.20 10.93
N ALA A 103 -9.47 25.18 10.13
CA ALA A 103 -8.19 25.09 9.40
C ALA A 103 -8.06 26.20 8.34
N LEU A 104 -9.13 26.52 7.60
CA LEU A 104 -9.14 27.64 6.65
C LEU A 104 -8.93 28.99 7.33
N ASP A 105 -9.52 29.20 8.51
CA ASP A 105 -9.32 30.42 9.28
C ASP A 105 -7.88 30.55 9.80
N GLN A 106 -7.25 29.45 10.21
CA GLN A 106 -5.83 29.41 10.55
C GLN A 106 -4.95 29.79 9.35
N VAL A 107 -5.28 29.29 8.15
CA VAL A 107 -4.54 29.65 6.92
C VAL A 107 -4.73 31.14 6.61
N ARG A 108 -5.97 31.66 6.55
CA ARG A 108 -6.25 33.07 6.25
C ARG A 108 -5.64 34.03 7.26
N GLY A 109 -5.77 33.70 8.55
CA GLY A 109 -5.29 34.52 9.66
C GLY A 109 -3.78 34.48 9.89
N GLY A 110 -3.04 33.66 9.14
CA GLY A 110 -1.59 33.59 9.25
C GLY A 110 -1.08 32.81 10.46
N SER A 111 -1.95 32.16 11.22
CA SER A 111 -1.55 31.35 12.36
C SER A 111 -1.00 29.97 11.96
N ALA A 112 -1.26 29.49 10.72
CA ALA A 112 -0.62 28.31 10.17
C ALA A 112 0.60 28.69 9.31
N ARG A 113 1.73 28.02 9.53
CA ARG A 113 2.94 28.09 8.70
C ARG A 113 3.04 26.94 7.71
N ILE A 114 2.47 25.79 8.07
CA ILE A 114 2.36 24.63 7.17
C ILE A 114 0.90 24.24 7.07
N VAL A 115 0.41 24.02 5.84
CA VAL A 115 -0.88 23.38 5.59
C VAL A 115 -0.70 22.07 4.83
N TYR A 116 -1.12 20.98 5.44
CA TYR A 116 -1.23 19.68 4.78
C TYR A 116 -2.55 19.58 4.04
N CYS A 117 -2.52 19.20 2.76
CA CYS A 117 -3.74 19.00 1.98
C CYS A 117 -3.57 17.86 0.98
N SER A 118 -4.70 17.26 0.60
CA SER A 118 -4.76 16.32 -0.49
C SER A 118 -4.99 17.04 -1.83
N PRO A 119 -4.54 16.48 -2.97
CA PRO A 119 -4.52 17.20 -4.25
C PRO A 119 -5.92 17.60 -4.73
N GLU A 120 -6.97 16.83 -4.42
CA GLU A 120 -8.35 17.16 -4.77
C GLU A 120 -8.88 18.43 -4.07
N ARG A 121 -8.22 18.90 -3.00
CA ARG A 121 -8.62 20.13 -2.31
C ARG A 121 -8.50 21.38 -3.18
N PHE A 122 -7.62 21.36 -4.15
CA PHE A 122 -7.46 22.47 -5.09
C PHE A 122 -8.65 22.62 -6.08
N ALA A 123 -9.61 21.70 -6.08
CA ALA A 123 -10.90 21.90 -6.74
C ALA A 123 -11.85 22.85 -5.97
N SER A 124 -11.56 23.11 -4.69
CA SER A 124 -12.38 24.00 -3.84
C SER A 124 -11.96 25.46 -4.03
N THR A 125 -12.88 26.30 -4.53
CA THR A 125 -12.68 27.75 -4.64
C THR A 125 -12.39 28.38 -3.27
N VAL A 126 -13.11 27.97 -2.24
CA VAL A 126 -12.93 28.46 -0.86
C VAL A 126 -11.51 28.19 -0.33
N PHE A 127 -10.92 27.07 -0.70
CA PHE A 127 -9.53 26.76 -0.34
C PHE A 127 -8.54 27.62 -1.15
N LEU A 128 -8.74 27.75 -2.45
CA LEU A 128 -7.91 28.61 -3.29
C LEU A 128 -7.98 30.07 -2.86
N ASP A 129 -9.17 30.58 -2.51
CA ASP A 129 -9.33 31.93 -2.00
C ASP A 129 -8.61 32.16 -0.65
N ALA A 130 -8.57 31.15 0.21
CA ALA A 130 -7.81 31.21 1.45
C ALA A 130 -6.30 31.25 1.19
N LEU A 131 -5.79 30.49 0.22
CA LEU A 131 -4.40 30.50 -0.18
C LEU A 131 -4.00 31.83 -0.87
N ALA A 132 -4.88 32.40 -1.69
CA ALA A 132 -4.61 33.67 -2.39
C ALA A 132 -4.41 34.87 -1.46
N GLN A 133 -4.84 34.77 -0.19
CA GLN A 133 -4.60 35.79 0.84
C GLN A 133 -3.23 35.67 1.52
N ARG A 134 -2.43 34.70 1.13
CA ARG A 134 -1.13 34.43 1.77
C ARG A 134 -0.02 34.40 0.73
N GLN A 135 1.15 34.84 1.12
CA GLN A 135 2.35 34.52 0.39
C GLN A 135 2.69 33.04 0.61
N ILE A 136 3.01 32.35 -0.49
CA ILE A 136 3.39 30.94 -0.45
C ILE A 136 4.90 30.86 -0.63
N ASP A 137 5.58 30.37 0.37
CA ASP A 137 7.03 30.30 0.42
C ASP A 137 7.57 28.99 -0.15
N LEU A 138 6.78 27.91 -0.04
CA LEU A 138 7.15 26.59 -0.54
C LEU A 138 5.90 25.76 -0.90
N LEU A 139 5.93 25.14 -2.06
CA LEU A 139 5.02 24.06 -2.44
C LEU A 139 5.75 22.72 -2.38
N ALA A 140 5.55 21.97 -1.30
CA ALA A 140 6.08 20.62 -1.16
C ALA A 140 5.06 19.60 -1.73
N VAL A 141 5.52 18.78 -2.65
CA VAL A 141 4.72 17.71 -3.27
C VAL A 141 5.27 16.37 -2.83
N ASP A 142 4.62 15.77 -1.84
CA ASP A 142 4.98 14.44 -1.36
C ASP A 142 4.43 13.36 -2.32
N GLU A 143 5.13 12.23 -2.41
CA GLU A 143 4.89 11.17 -3.39
C GLU A 143 4.76 11.69 -4.83
N ALA A 144 5.67 12.62 -5.20
CA ALA A 144 5.66 13.30 -6.49
C ALA A 144 5.69 12.37 -7.71
N HIS A 145 6.06 11.08 -7.54
CA HIS A 145 5.97 10.08 -8.59
C HIS A 145 4.52 9.85 -9.07
N CYS A 146 3.52 10.25 -8.28
CA CYS A 146 2.11 10.19 -8.66
C CYS A 146 1.75 11.08 -9.87
N VAL A 147 2.58 12.08 -10.22
CA VAL A 147 2.40 12.91 -11.42
C VAL A 147 2.78 12.17 -12.70
N SER A 148 3.59 11.12 -12.57
CA SER A 148 4.12 10.38 -13.71
C SER A 148 3.16 9.27 -14.14
N GLU A 149 2.76 9.29 -15.40
CA GLU A 149 2.00 8.20 -16.01
C GLU A 149 2.81 6.89 -16.08
N TRP A 150 4.12 6.99 -15.96
CA TRP A 150 5.07 5.87 -15.87
C TRP A 150 5.38 5.46 -14.43
N GLY A 151 4.89 6.22 -13.43
CA GLY A 151 5.01 5.90 -12.02
C GLY A 151 4.09 4.72 -11.62
N HIS A 152 4.45 3.98 -10.58
CA HIS A 152 3.68 2.82 -10.13
C HIS A 152 2.33 3.15 -9.45
N ASP A 153 2.15 4.39 -8.98
CA ASP A 153 0.92 4.90 -8.33
C ASP A 153 0.48 6.23 -8.98
N PHE A 154 0.20 6.19 -10.29
CA PHE A 154 -0.27 7.36 -11.02
C PHE A 154 -1.63 7.85 -10.50
N ARG A 155 -1.75 9.16 -10.24
CA ARG A 155 -2.97 9.82 -9.76
C ARG A 155 -3.32 11.03 -10.62
N PRO A 156 -4.48 11.02 -11.30
CA PRO A 156 -4.88 12.13 -12.20
C PRO A 156 -4.89 13.50 -11.52
N ASP A 157 -5.25 13.58 -10.24
CA ASP A 157 -5.29 14.84 -9.48
C ASP A 157 -3.90 15.51 -9.39
N TYR A 158 -2.81 14.73 -9.44
CA TYR A 158 -1.45 15.26 -9.44
C TYR A 158 -1.10 16.01 -10.75
N LEU A 159 -1.75 15.69 -11.87
CA LEU A 159 -1.53 16.37 -13.15
C LEU A 159 -1.91 17.86 -13.11
N ARG A 160 -2.78 18.24 -12.17
CA ARG A 160 -3.23 19.63 -12.01
C ARG A 160 -2.26 20.46 -11.16
N LEU A 161 -1.38 19.83 -10.37
CA LEU A 161 -0.50 20.55 -9.44
C LEU A 161 0.47 21.53 -10.12
N PRO A 162 1.03 21.25 -11.31
CA PRO A 162 1.83 22.25 -12.02
C PRO A 162 1.06 23.52 -12.35
N GLU A 163 -0.17 23.42 -12.87
CA GLU A 163 -1.05 24.56 -13.12
C GLU A 163 -1.39 25.32 -11.82
N ILE A 164 -1.64 24.58 -10.76
CA ILE A 164 -1.89 25.16 -9.44
C ILE A 164 -0.69 25.94 -8.92
N ALA A 165 0.54 25.43 -9.10
CA ALA A 165 1.75 26.13 -8.74
C ALA A 165 1.85 27.50 -9.45
N GLU A 166 1.54 27.55 -10.76
CA GLU A 166 1.52 28.82 -11.50
C GLU A 166 0.43 29.77 -10.96
N ARG A 167 -0.75 29.29 -10.66
CA ARG A 167 -1.86 30.10 -10.07
C ARG A 167 -1.52 30.65 -8.69
N LEU A 168 -0.68 29.97 -7.93
CA LEU A 168 -0.19 30.40 -6.61
C LEU A 168 1.01 31.35 -6.68
N GLY A 169 1.33 31.90 -7.87
CA GLY A 169 2.48 32.80 -8.06
C GLY A 169 3.80 32.09 -8.25
N ARG A 170 3.78 30.81 -8.59
CA ARG A 170 4.97 29.99 -8.86
C ARG A 170 5.94 29.97 -7.68
N PRO A 171 5.52 29.56 -6.47
CA PRO A 171 6.45 29.38 -5.37
C PRO A 171 7.51 28.33 -5.74
N PRO A 172 8.65 28.30 -5.03
CA PRO A 172 9.59 27.18 -5.11
C PRO A 172 8.88 25.85 -4.89
N VAL A 173 9.23 24.85 -5.71
CA VAL A 173 8.63 23.51 -5.63
C VAL A 173 9.64 22.51 -5.11
N MET A 174 9.30 21.81 -4.03
CA MET A 174 10.04 20.66 -3.53
C MET A 174 9.29 19.38 -3.82
N ALA A 175 9.68 18.66 -4.87
CA ALA A 175 9.11 17.38 -5.24
C ALA A 175 9.82 16.25 -4.48
N CYS A 176 9.07 15.52 -3.64
CA CYS A 176 9.60 14.44 -2.80
C CYS A 176 9.03 13.09 -3.22
N THR A 177 9.87 12.06 -3.28
CA THR A 177 9.42 10.68 -3.54
C THR A 177 10.39 9.65 -2.98
N ALA A 178 9.87 8.43 -2.69
CA ALA A 178 10.69 7.30 -2.27
C ALA A 178 11.11 6.39 -3.44
N THR A 179 10.43 6.45 -4.57
CA THR A 179 10.48 5.42 -5.62
C THR A 179 10.46 6.06 -7.01
N ALA A 180 11.53 6.78 -7.37
CA ALA A 180 11.65 7.32 -8.72
C ALA A 180 12.82 6.69 -9.47
N THR A 181 12.54 6.02 -10.56
CA THR A 181 13.54 5.69 -11.59
C THR A 181 14.07 6.98 -12.24
N LYS A 182 15.16 6.89 -12.99
CA LYS A 182 15.69 8.07 -13.71
C LYS A 182 14.66 8.69 -14.66
N ALA A 183 13.85 7.86 -15.33
CA ALA A 183 12.80 8.32 -16.24
C ALA A 183 11.69 9.06 -15.50
N VAL A 184 11.20 8.51 -14.39
CA VAL A 184 10.18 9.14 -13.54
C VAL A 184 10.71 10.46 -12.95
N ALA A 185 11.97 10.49 -12.51
CA ALA A 185 12.60 11.71 -12.00
C ALA A 185 12.67 12.82 -13.06
N ALA A 186 13.05 12.48 -14.30
CA ALA A 186 13.07 13.43 -15.42
C ALA A 186 11.67 13.94 -15.76
N GLU A 187 10.64 13.08 -15.72
CA GLU A 187 9.25 13.48 -15.94
C GLU A 187 8.75 14.42 -14.85
N ILE A 188 9.06 14.16 -13.57
CA ILE A 188 8.70 15.07 -12.46
C ILE A 188 9.30 16.45 -12.71
N VAL A 189 10.61 16.53 -13.02
CA VAL A 189 11.28 17.81 -13.33
C VAL A 189 10.61 18.54 -14.48
N SER A 190 10.28 17.83 -15.55
CA SER A 190 9.63 18.41 -16.74
C SER A 190 8.20 18.88 -16.45
N ARG A 191 7.38 18.06 -15.81
CA ARG A 191 5.96 18.37 -15.56
C ARG A 191 5.78 19.56 -14.59
N PHE A 192 6.59 19.65 -13.55
CA PHE A 192 6.57 20.79 -12.64
C PHE A 192 7.40 21.99 -13.14
N ALA A 193 7.98 21.90 -14.34
CA ALA A 193 8.84 22.93 -14.91
C ALA A 193 9.88 23.44 -13.88
N LEU A 194 10.53 22.52 -13.15
CA LEU A 194 11.47 22.88 -12.09
C LEU A 194 12.68 23.62 -12.68
N LYS A 195 12.98 24.79 -12.12
CA LYS A 195 14.06 25.68 -12.61
C LYS A 195 15.39 25.33 -11.95
N GLN A 196 16.30 24.72 -12.73
CA GLN A 196 17.63 24.31 -12.24
C GLN A 196 17.57 23.65 -10.84
N PRO A 197 16.72 22.61 -10.67
CA PRO A 197 16.43 22.06 -9.35
C PRO A 197 17.66 21.44 -8.71
N LEU A 198 17.80 21.62 -7.40
CA LEU A 198 18.64 20.71 -6.64
C LEU A 198 18.09 19.29 -6.74
N GLN A 199 18.90 18.34 -7.19
CA GLN A 199 18.53 16.94 -7.21
C GLN A 199 19.28 16.17 -6.12
N VAL A 200 18.56 15.74 -5.11
CA VAL A 200 19.08 14.89 -4.05
C VAL A 200 18.64 13.44 -4.29
N ARG A 201 19.61 12.53 -4.36
CA ARG A 201 19.38 11.08 -4.40
C ARG A 201 20.22 10.44 -3.31
N SER A 202 19.59 10.04 -2.20
CA SER A 202 20.31 9.46 -1.05
C SER A 202 20.59 7.96 -1.15
N GLY A 203 20.41 7.38 -2.35
CA GLY A 203 20.57 5.95 -2.59
C GLY A 203 19.32 5.13 -2.25
N PHE A 204 19.29 3.92 -2.82
CA PHE A 204 18.20 2.95 -2.60
C PHE A 204 18.66 1.75 -1.80
N ASP A 205 19.93 1.74 -1.39
CA ASP A 205 20.45 0.63 -0.64
C ASP A 205 19.96 0.61 0.81
N ARG A 206 19.55 -0.56 1.25
CA ARG A 206 19.13 -0.86 2.61
C ARG A 206 20.01 -2.00 3.15
N PRO A 207 21.22 -1.69 3.65
CA PRO A 207 22.18 -2.70 4.09
C PRO A 207 21.64 -3.68 5.13
N ASN A 208 20.67 -3.25 5.91
CA ASN A 208 20.04 -4.03 6.97
C ASN A 208 18.85 -4.90 6.51
N LEU A 209 18.44 -4.82 5.22
CA LEU A 209 17.38 -5.70 4.70
C LEU A 209 17.97 -6.85 3.92
N SER A 210 17.50 -8.08 4.17
CA SER A 210 17.66 -9.20 3.25
C SER A 210 16.43 -9.33 2.36
N PHE A 211 16.62 -9.80 1.12
CA PHE A 211 15.54 -9.97 0.14
C PHE A 211 15.48 -11.43 -0.30
N ASP A 212 14.52 -12.18 0.20
CA ASP A 212 14.38 -13.59 -0.11
C ASP A 212 13.16 -13.85 -1.01
N VAL A 213 13.33 -14.64 -2.07
CA VAL A 213 12.26 -15.06 -2.96
C VAL A 213 12.15 -16.57 -2.92
N VAL A 214 11.00 -17.07 -2.48
CA VAL A 214 10.68 -18.50 -2.47
C VAL A 214 9.64 -18.78 -3.55
N ARG A 215 9.98 -19.60 -4.54
CA ARG A 215 9.08 -20.00 -5.62
C ARG A 215 8.32 -21.24 -5.22
N LEU A 216 7.01 -21.19 -5.32
CA LEU A 216 6.09 -22.26 -4.94
C LEU A 216 5.32 -22.75 -6.17
N GLU A 217 5.58 -23.96 -6.60
CA GLU A 217 4.99 -24.58 -7.79
C GLU A 217 4.25 -25.89 -7.45
N GLY A 218 3.36 -26.32 -8.33
CA GLY A 218 2.65 -27.58 -8.22
C GLY A 218 1.45 -27.56 -7.26
N LYS A 219 0.89 -28.76 -7.05
CA LYS A 219 -0.28 -28.97 -6.19
C LYS A 219 0.06 -28.66 -4.72
N GLY A 220 -0.86 -28.00 -4.00
CA GLY A 220 -0.66 -27.66 -2.58
C GLY A 220 0.18 -26.42 -2.32
N SER A 221 0.62 -25.67 -3.34
CA SER A 221 1.43 -24.47 -3.18
C SER A 221 0.81 -23.42 -2.26
N LYS A 222 -0.54 -23.24 -2.26
CA LYS A 222 -1.23 -22.32 -1.33
C LYS A 222 -1.02 -22.74 0.14
N ALA A 223 -1.14 -24.02 0.44
CA ALA A 223 -0.98 -24.53 1.81
C ALA A 223 0.48 -24.51 2.25
N ARG A 224 1.43 -24.85 1.35
CA ARG A 224 2.86 -24.72 1.62
C ARG A 224 3.28 -23.26 1.85
N ARG A 225 2.68 -22.31 1.11
CA ARG A 225 2.90 -20.88 1.30
C ARG A 225 2.52 -20.43 2.70
N LEU A 226 1.37 -20.87 3.20
CA LEU A 226 0.93 -20.58 4.57
C LEU A 226 1.87 -21.23 5.60
N ALA A 227 2.22 -22.48 5.42
CA ALA A 227 3.11 -23.19 6.34
C ALA A 227 4.53 -22.58 6.40
N LEU A 228 5.04 -22.05 5.28
CA LEU A 228 6.30 -21.28 5.27
C LEU A 228 6.19 -19.97 6.06
N LEU A 229 5.08 -19.25 5.93
CA LEU A 229 4.81 -18.04 6.69
C LEU A 229 4.73 -18.36 8.19
N GLU A 230 3.96 -19.38 8.57
CA GLU A 230 3.82 -19.84 9.98
C GLU A 230 5.17 -20.26 10.55
N GLY A 231 5.93 -21.08 9.83
CA GLY A 231 7.25 -21.53 10.25
C GLY A 231 8.27 -20.40 10.39
N GLY A 232 8.25 -19.43 9.45
CA GLY A 232 9.12 -18.27 9.53
C GLY A 232 8.74 -17.30 10.66
N LEU A 233 7.45 -17.17 10.96
CA LEU A 233 6.95 -16.32 12.06
C LEU A 233 6.98 -17.02 13.42
N ALA A 234 7.20 -18.33 13.49
CA ALA A 234 7.39 -19.04 14.75
C ALA A 234 8.61 -18.52 15.51
N ASP A 235 9.66 -18.11 14.80
CA ASP A 235 10.81 -17.45 15.39
C ASP A 235 10.46 -16.01 15.84
N PRO A 236 10.53 -15.69 17.14
CA PRO A 236 10.27 -14.34 17.66
C PRO A 236 11.16 -13.25 17.04
N ALA A 237 12.37 -13.61 16.59
CA ALA A 237 13.29 -12.67 15.94
C ALA A 237 12.76 -12.11 14.60
N ASN A 238 11.73 -12.73 14.03
CA ASN A 238 11.07 -12.28 12.79
C ASN A 238 9.83 -11.41 13.07
N ARG A 239 9.56 -11.04 14.32
CA ARG A 239 8.43 -10.22 14.75
C ARG A 239 8.90 -8.94 15.44
N PRO A 240 8.18 -7.82 15.34
CA PRO A 240 6.90 -7.61 14.65
C PRO A 240 6.98 -7.80 13.14
N ALA A 241 5.88 -8.25 12.51
CA ALA A 241 5.85 -8.57 11.09
C ALA A 241 4.66 -7.93 10.34
N ILE A 242 4.88 -7.60 9.07
CA ILE A 242 3.83 -7.19 8.13
C ILE A 242 3.68 -8.28 7.07
N VAL A 243 2.45 -8.72 6.80
CA VAL A 243 2.13 -9.74 5.80
C VAL A 243 1.20 -9.16 4.75
N TYR A 244 1.67 -9.02 3.51
CA TYR A 244 0.89 -8.51 2.40
C TYR A 244 0.17 -9.61 1.64
N CYS A 245 -1.17 -9.52 1.55
CA CYS A 245 -2.04 -10.42 0.81
C CYS A 245 -2.64 -9.75 -0.41
N GLY A 246 -3.01 -10.56 -1.41
CA GLY A 246 -3.53 -10.04 -2.68
C GLY A 246 -5.01 -9.70 -2.68
N THR A 247 -5.79 -10.17 -1.71
CA THR A 247 -7.23 -9.94 -1.59
C THR A 247 -7.66 -9.76 -0.13
N ARG A 248 -8.79 -9.09 0.10
CA ARG A 248 -9.41 -8.94 1.43
C ARG A 248 -9.64 -10.31 2.08
N ARG A 249 -10.21 -11.23 1.32
CA ARG A 249 -10.48 -12.60 1.79
C ARG A 249 -9.21 -13.35 2.19
N ASP A 250 -8.14 -13.29 1.38
CA ASP A 250 -6.86 -13.92 1.75
C ASP A 250 -6.28 -13.27 3.01
N THR A 251 -6.48 -11.96 3.22
CA THR A 251 -6.07 -11.25 4.44
C THR A 251 -6.74 -11.83 5.67
N ASP A 252 -8.07 -12.01 5.63
CA ASP A 252 -8.82 -12.58 6.75
C ASP A 252 -8.46 -14.04 6.99
N GLU A 253 -8.36 -14.85 5.93
CA GLU A 253 -8.00 -16.28 6.03
C GLU A 253 -6.59 -16.47 6.64
N VAL A 254 -5.59 -15.67 6.21
CA VAL A 254 -4.23 -15.74 6.71
C VAL A 254 -4.14 -15.24 8.16
N ALA A 255 -4.79 -14.12 8.48
CA ALA A 255 -4.82 -13.60 9.84
C ALA A 255 -5.45 -14.62 10.82
N GLN A 256 -6.52 -15.29 10.39
CA GLN A 256 -7.15 -16.34 11.20
C GLN A 256 -6.21 -17.53 11.39
N ALA A 257 -5.56 -18.02 10.34
CA ALA A 257 -4.63 -19.14 10.44
C ALA A 257 -3.46 -18.82 11.41
N LEU A 258 -2.92 -17.60 11.35
CA LEU A 258 -1.88 -17.17 12.28
C LEU A 258 -2.36 -17.11 13.74
N ARG A 259 -3.62 -16.69 13.97
CA ARG A 259 -4.23 -16.74 15.32
C ARG A 259 -4.40 -18.18 15.81
N ASP A 260 -4.84 -19.08 14.93
CA ASP A 260 -4.99 -20.51 15.25
C ASP A 260 -3.62 -21.16 15.57
N SER A 261 -2.53 -20.60 15.03
CA SER A 261 -1.14 -20.98 15.38
C SER A 261 -0.59 -20.27 16.64
N GLY A 262 -1.43 -19.51 17.36
CA GLY A 262 -1.06 -18.86 18.63
C GLY A 262 -0.42 -17.48 18.48
N LEU A 263 -0.37 -16.88 17.29
CA LEU A 263 0.19 -15.55 17.07
C LEU A 263 -0.87 -14.46 17.26
N ARG A 264 -0.48 -13.33 17.84
CA ARG A 264 -1.33 -12.12 17.95
C ARG A 264 -1.39 -11.40 16.61
N ALA A 265 -2.22 -11.91 15.68
CA ALA A 265 -2.35 -11.41 14.31
C ALA A 265 -3.66 -10.63 14.11
N LEU A 266 -3.56 -9.47 13.45
CA LEU A 266 -4.69 -8.63 13.07
C LEU A 266 -4.81 -8.54 11.54
N ALA A 267 -6.05 -8.51 11.04
CA ALA A 267 -6.35 -8.26 9.64
C ALA A 267 -6.55 -6.75 9.41
N TYR A 268 -6.10 -6.24 8.23
CA TYR A 268 -6.28 -4.85 7.83
C TYR A 268 -6.53 -4.73 6.32
N HIS A 269 -7.68 -4.22 5.92
CA HIS A 269 -8.00 -3.98 4.50
C HIS A 269 -9.08 -2.90 4.33
N ALA A 270 -9.22 -2.38 3.12
CA ALA A 270 -10.16 -1.30 2.80
C ALA A 270 -11.65 -1.66 2.96
N GLY A 271 -11.99 -2.93 3.17
CA GLY A 271 -13.36 -3.38 3.46
C GLY A 271 -13.76 -3.26 4.93
N MET A 272 -12.84 -2.88 5.82
CA MET A 272 -13.12 -2.63 7.23
C MET A 272 -13.66 -1.21 7.42
N GLU A 273 -14.46 -0.99 8.46
CA GLU A 273 -14.90 0.32 8.86
C GLU A 273 -13.71 1.22 9.26
N SER A 274 -13.86 2.54 9.13
CA SER A 274 -12.76 3.49 9.37
C SER A 274 -12.19 3.39 10.79
N ASP A 275 -13.06 3.26 11.78
CA ASP A 275 -12.70 3.19 13.19
C ASP A 275 -11.98 1.88 13.53
N ASP A 276 -12.42 0.77 12.93
CA ASP A 276 -11.75 -0.53 13.06
C ASP A 276 -10.34 -0.49 12.46
N ARG A 277 -10.17 0.16 11.30
CA ARG A 277 -8.86 0.34 10.69
C ARG A 277 -7.93 1.16 11.58
N THR A 278 -8.44 2.25 12.13
CA THR A 278 -7.67 3.13 13.04
C THR A 278 -7.26 2.38 14.30
N THR A 279 -8.18 1.62 14.89
CA THR A 279 -7.92 0.80 16.08
C THR A 279 -6.91 -0.31 15.79
N THR A 280 -7.07 -1.02 14.68
CA THR A 280 -6.15 -2.09 14.27
C THR A 280 -4.74 -1.56 14.05
N GLN A 281 -4.61 -0.42 13.35
CA GLN A 281 -3.32 0.22 13.12
C GLN A 281 -2.67 0.63 14.46
N ARG A 282 -3.40 1.27 15.35
CA ARG A 282 -2.92 1.69 16.66
C ARG A 282 -2.40 0.51 17.47
N ARG A 283 -3.18 -0.57 17.58
CA ARG A 283 -2.80 -1.81 18.30
C ARG A 283 -1.51 -2.43 17.77
N PHE A 284 -1.30 -2.41 16.45
CA PHE A 284 -0.04 -2.88 15.86
C PHE A 284 1.12 -1.93 16.18
N MET A 285 0.91 -0.61 16.12
CA MET A 285 1.94 0.39 16.45
C MET A 285 2.37 0.32 17.91
N GLU A 286 1.45 0.10 18.83
CA GLU A 286 1.67 -0.01 20.28
C GLU A 286 2.27 -1.37 20.71
N GLY A 287 2.29 -2.38 19.81
CA GLY A 287 2.84 -3.69 20.09
C GLY A 287 1.85 -4.69 20.69
N ASP A 288 0.56 -4.35 20.75
CA ASP A 288 -0.51 -5.27 21.15
C ASP A 288 -0.66 -6.44 20.18
N ALA A 289 -0.28 -6.25 18.93
CA ALA A 289 -0.21 -7.28 17.92
C ALA A 289 1.23 -7.45 17.40
N GLU A 290 1.60 -8.73 17.18
CA GLU A 290 2.92 -9.09 16.66
C GLU A 290 2.95 -9.14 15.14
N VAL A 291 1.79 -9.40 14.54
CA VAL A 291 1.64 -9.53 13.08
C VAL A 291 0.44 -8.74 12.60
N ILE A 292 0.64 -7.95 11.56
CA ILE A 292 -0.45 -7.38 10.80
C ILE A 292 -0.50 -8.01 9.43
N VAL A 293 -1.65 -8.59 9.07
CA VAL A 293 -1.93 -9.17 7.76
C VAL A 293 -2.78 -8.18 6.99
N ALA A 294 -2.32 -7.74 5.84
CA ALA A 294 -2.97 -6.63 5.15
C ALA A 294 -2.98 -6.75 3.63
N THR A 295 -3.89 -6.03 2.99
CA THR A 295 -3.73 -5.65 1.59
C THR A 295 -2.79 -4.45 1.47
N ASN A 296 -2.50 -3.99 0.24
CA ASN A 296 -1.77 -2.74 -0.01
C ASN A 296 -2.41 -1.49 0.64
N ALA A 297 -3.65 -1.60 1.17
CA ALA A 297 -4.28 -0.55 1.96
C ALA A 297 -3.53 -0.24 3.27
N PHE A 298 -2.81 -1.21 3.83
CA PHE A 298 -1.87 -1.01 4.94
C PHE A 298 -0.50 -0.67 4.35
N GLY A 299 -0.42 0.54 3.89
CA GLY A 299 0.76 0.96 3.14
C GLY A 299 1.30 2.27 3.64
N MET A 300 1.11 3.27 2.84
CA MET A 300 1.64 4.60 3.06
C MET A 300 1.09 5.19 4.38
N GLY A 301 1.97 5.72 5.23
CA GLY A 301 1.60 6.27 6.55
C GLY A 301 1.87 5.36 7.76
N VAL A 302 2.36 4.14 7.57
CA VAL A 302 2.78 3.28 8.67
C VAL A 302 4.27 3.45 8.94
N ASP A 303 4.61 4.00 10.10
CA ASP A 303 5.99 4.28 10.52
C ASP A 303 6.36 3.57 11.83
N LYS A 304 6.30 2.22 11.81
CA LYS A 304 6.80 1.38 12.89
C LYS A 304 8.26 1.04 12.62
N ALA A 305 9.15 1.50 13.50
CA ALA A 305 10.59 1.42 13.28
C ALA A 305 11.13 -0.02 13.38
N ASP A 306 10.59 -0.82 14.29
CA ASP A 306 11.07 -2.11 14.74
C ASP A 306 10.49 -3.33 13.99
N VAL A 307 9.93 -3.16 12.79
CA VAL A 307 9.44 -4.29 11.98
C VAL A 307 10.61 -5.20 11.57
N ARG A 308 10.56 -6.45 12.01
CA ARG A 308 11.64 -7.44 11.76
C ARG A 308 11.47 -8.24 10.49
N SER A 309 10.24 -8.40 9.99
CA SER A 309 10.04 -9.03 8.70
C SER A 309 8.82 -8.50 7.94
N VAL A 310 8.94 -8.49 6.61
CA VAL A 310 7.85 -8.16 5.68
C VAL A 310 7.66 -9.34 4.74
N TRP A 311 6.45 -9.88 4.74
CA TRP A 311 6.10 -11.06 3.96
C TRP A 311 5.11 -10.72 2.86
N HIS A 312 5.36 -11.22 1.66
CA HIS A 312 4.45 -11.07 0.53
C HIS A 312 3.83 -12.43 0.19
N MET A 313 2.54 -12.57 0.53
CA MET A 313 1.70 -13.72 0.17
C MET A 313 1.10 -13.59 -1.24
N ALA A 314 1.47 -12.55 -1.96
CA ALA A 314 1.10 -12.31 -3.34
C ALA A 314 2.21 -11.50 -4.02
N ILE A 315 2.41 -11.72 -5.32
CA ILE A 315 3.35 -10.92 -6.10
C ILE A 315 2.82 -9.50 -6.23
N PRO A 316 3.57 -8.47 -5.81
CA PRO A 316 3.24 -7.06 -6.03
C PRO A 316 3.13 -6.70 -7.51
N THR A 317 2.45 -5.59 -7.81
CA THR A 317 2.18 -5.16 -9.20
C THR A 317 3.43 -4.69 -9.94
N SER A 318 4.45 -4.24 -9.21
CA SER A 318 5.72 -3.78 -9.76
C SER A 318 6.87 -3.99 -8.77
N LEU A 319 8.11 -3.82 -9.22
CA LEU A 319 9.30 -3.88 -8.36
C LEU A 319 9.38 -2.68 -7.42
N GLU A 320 8.87 -1.52 -7.83
CA GLU A 320 8.75 -0.32 -7.00
C GLU A 320 7.78 -0.54 -5.83
N ALA A 321 6.61 -1.13 -6.12
CA ALA A 321 5.64 -1.48 -5.09
C ALA A 321 6.23 -2.49 -4.10
N TYR A 322 6.91 -3.54 -4.60
CA TYR A 322 7.64 -4.49 -3.75
C TYR A 322 8.65 -3.79 -2.86
N TYR A 323 9.50 -2.92 -3.43
CA TYR A 323 10.54 -2.21 -2.67
C TYR A 323 9.94 -1.27 -1.62
N GLN A 324 8.85 -0.58 -1.94
CA GLN A 324 8.14 0.31 -1.01
C GLN A 324 7.53 -0.46 0.18
N GLU A 325 6.95 -1.63 -0.09
CA GLU A 325 6.37 -2.51 0.93
C GLU A 325 7.47 -3.17 1.78
N ALA A 326 8.49 -3.77 1.14
CA ALA A 326 9.65 -4.37 1.79
C ALA A 326 10.42 -3.35 2.66
N GLY A 327 10.53 -2.10 2.18
CA GLY A 327 11.22 -1.00 2.85
C GLY A 327 10.62 -0.58 4.20
N ARG A 328 9.48 -1.17 4.61
CA ARG A 328 8.90 -0.97 5.96
C ARG A 328 9.64 -1.74 7.04
N GLY A 329 10.38 -2.77 6.66
CA GLY A 329 11.24 -3.52 7.58
C GLY A 329 12.46 -2.72 8.03
N GLY A 330 12.86 -2.86 9.30
CA GLY A 330 14.13 -2.37 9.83
C GLY A 330 14.38 -0.88 9.66
N ARG A 331 13.42 -0.02 9.91
CA ARG A 331 13.60 1.44 9.83
C ARG A 331 14.48 2.01 10.93
N ASP A 332 14.66 1.26 11.99
CA ASP A 332 15.61 1.52 13.08
C ASP A 332 17.07 1.17 12.73
N GLY A 333 17.32 0.68 11.50
CA GLY A 333 18.65 0.28 11.05
C GLY A 333 19.06 -1.14 11.46
N LEU A 334 18.29 -1.83 12.29
CA LEU A 334 18.56 -3.20 12.70
C LEU A 334 18.19 -4.20 11.57
N PRO A 335 18.82 -5.40 11.55
CA PRO A 335 18.53 -6.41 10.55
C PRO A 335 17.05 -6.77 10.45
N ALA A 336 16.54 -6.83 9.24
CA ALA A 336 15.17 -7.25 8.94
C ALA A 336 15.11 -8.04 7.62
N LYS A 337 14.03 -8.78 7.41
CA LYS A 337 13.87 -9.68 6.27
C LYS A 337 12.67 -9.28 5.41
N ALA A 338 12.83 -9.27 4.09
CA ALA A 338 11.75 -9.16 3.14
C ALA A 338 11.61 -10.47 2.37
N VAL A 339 10.48 -11.15 2.52
CA VAL A 339 10.25 -12.50 1.97
C VAL A 339 9.09 -12.46 0.98
N LEU A 340 9.35 -12.83 -0.26
CA LEU A 340 8.32 -12.98 -1.29
C LEU A 340 8.04 -14.46 -1.54
N LEU A 341 6.88 -14.92 -1.14
CA LEU A 341 6.39 -16.28 -1.37
C LEU A 341 5.60 -16.33 -2.69
N ALA A 342 6.31 -16.45 -3.81
CA ALA A 342 5.77 -16.31 -5.15
C ALA A 342 5.11 -17.59 -5.67
N MET A 343 3.86 -17.48 -6.13
CA MET A 343 3.17 -18.56 -6.83
C MET A 343 2.90 -18.19 -8.30
N LYS A 344 2.93 -19.18 -9.19
CA LYS A 344 2.64 -18.98 -10.62
C LYS A 344 1.25 -18.40 -10.89
N ALA A 345 0.28 -18.73 -10.02
CA ALA A 345 -1.08 -18.18 -10.09
C ALA A 345 -1.12 -16.66 -9.87
N ASP A 346 -0.19 -16.08 -9.10
CA ASP A 346 -0.13 -14.65 -8.87
C ASP A 346 0.24 -13.89 -10.15
N LEU A 347 1.13 -14.45 -10.98
CA LEU A 347 1.46 -13.87 -12.30
C LEU A 347 0.24 -13.87 -13.22
N GLY A 348 -0.56 -14.94 -13.22
CA GLY A 348 -1.80 -14.99 -14.00
C GLY A 348 -2.83 -13.94 -13.55
N ARG A 349 -2.85 -13.60 -12.25
CA ARG A 349 -3.67 -12.51 -11.72
C ARG A 349 -3.19 -11.14 -12.25
N LEU A 350 -1.90 -10.90 -12.25
CA LEU A 350 -1.34 -9.64 -12.79
C LEU A 350 -1.66 -9.47 -14.27
N VAL A 351 -1.53 -10.53 -15.07
CA VAL A 351 -1.90 -10.52 -16.49
C VAL A 351 -3.38 -10.12 -16.66
N ARG A 352 -4.29 -10.76 -15.91
CA ARG A 352 -5.72 -10.40 -15.97
C ARG A 352 -5.97 -8.93 -15.63
N PHE A 353 -5.32 -8.38 -14.61
CA PHE A 353 -5.45 -6.97 -14.25
C PHE A 353 -4.96 -6.04 -15.37
N ILE A 354 -3.92 -6.41 -16.10
CA ILE A 354 -3.41 -5.63 -17.22
C ILE A 354 -4.39 -5.69 -18.40
N GLU A 355 -4.91 -6.87 -18.72
CA GLU A 355 -5.84 -7.10 -19.83
C GLU A 355 -7.22 -6.48 -19.62
N GLN A 356 -7.68 -6.42 -18.36
CA GLN A 356 -8.97 -5.83 -17.98
C GLN A 356 -8.95 -4.31 -17.92
N ARG A 357 -7.78 -3.66 -18.05
CA ARG A 357 -7.71 -2.20 -18.15
C ARG A 357 -8.35 -1.75 -19.45
N ASP A 358 -9.02 -0.58 -19.39
CA ASP A 358 -9.63 0.06 -20.54
C ASP A 358 -8.63 0.11 -21.70
N PRO A 359 -9.01 -0.37 -22.90
CA PRO A 359 -8.17 -0.30 -24.09
C PRO A 359 -7.72 1.13 -24.45
N GLU A 360 -8.50 2.14 -24.11
CA GLU A 360 -8.16 3.56 -24.34
C GLU A 360 -6.99 4.03 -23.45
N LEU A 361 -6.70 3.32 -22.37
CA LEU A 361 -5.56 3.58 -21.50
C LEU A 361 -4.29 2.84 -21.96
N ALA A 362 -3.89 3.05 -23.22
CA ALA A 362 -2.75 2.35 -23.84
C ALA A 362 -1.45 2.47 -23.00
N ILE A 363 -1.12 3.67 -22.52
CA ILE A 363 0.07 3.92 -21.68
C ILE A 363 0.00 3.10 -20.40
N ALA A 364 -1.15 3.05 -19.74
CA ALA A 364 -1.32 2.29 -18.50
C ALA A 364 -1.18 0.77 -18.73
N ARG A 365 -1.60 0.26 -19.90
CA ARG A 365 -1.41 -1.15 -20.28
C ARG A 365 0.06 -1.46 -20.57
N GLU A 366 0.73 -0.60 -21.34
CA GLU A 366 2.15 -0.77 -21.67
C GLU A 366 3.01 -0.75 -20.41
N ARG A 367 2.75 0.18 -19.48
CA ARG A 367 3.36 0.22 -18.16
C ARG A 367 3.13 -1.09 -17.41
N GLY A 368 1.88 -1.57 -17.36
CA GLY A 368 1.55 -2.83 -16.69
C GLY A 368 2.35 -4.01 -17.23
N TRP A 369 2.52 -4.11 -18.55
CA TRP A 369 3.34 -5.16 -19.16
C TRP A 369 4.84 -5.00 -18.89
N ARG A 370 5.35 -3.76 -18.84
CA ARG A 370 6.74 -3.49 -18.45
C ARG A 370 6.98 -3.93 -17.01
N ASP A 371 6.12 -3.52 -16.08
CA ASP A 371 6.22 -3.82 -14.66
C ASP A 371 6.09 -5.33 -14.40
N TYR A 372 5.18 -6.01 -15.10
CA TYR A 372 5.07 -7.47 -15.10
C TYR A 372 6.37 -8.16 -15.54
N ARG A 373 6.99 -7.70 -16.65
CA ARG A 373 8.26 -8.28 -17.10
C ARG A 373 9.37 -8.08 -16.08
N THR A 374 9.43 -6.90 -15.48
CA THR A 374 10.44 -6.55 -14.46
C THR A 374 10.29 -7.41 -13.21
N ILE A 375 9.09 -7.48 -12.63
CA ILE A 375 8.87 -8.28 -11.40
C ILE A 375 9.02 -9.78 -11.67
N LYS A 376 8.61 -10.27 -12.85
CA LYS A 376 8.84 -11.66 -13.26
C LYS A 376 10.32 -11.97 -13.38
N SER A 377 11.12 -11.09 -14.00
CA SER A 377 12.58 -11.24 -14.10
C SER A 377 13.25 -11.22 -12.71
N PHE A 378 12.78 -10.37 -11.80
CA PHE A 378 13.25 -10.34 -10.42
C PHE A 378 12.99 -11.66 -9.69
N ILE A 379 11.83 -12.29 -9.89
CA ILE A 379 11.44 -13.54 -9.20
C ILE A 379 12.17 -14.75 -9.79
N TYR A 380 12.25 -14.85 -11.11
CA TYR A 380 12.74 -16.06 -11.79
C TYR A 380 14.21 -15.98 -12.23
N GLY A 381 14.83 -14.80 -12.15
CA GLY A 381 16.25 -14.64 -12.42
C GLY A 381 17.14 -15.24 -11.32
N ASP A 382 18.39 -15.47 -11.64
CA ASP A 382 19.46 -16.01 -10.79
C ASP A 382 20.41 -14.93 -10.27
N ARG A 383 20.10 -13.67 -10.54
CA ARG A 383 20.87 -12.51 -10.10
C ARG A 383 20.55 -12.13 -8.66
N CYS A 384 21.53 -11.63 -7.92
CA CYS A 384 21.35 -11.07 -6.57
C CYS A 384 20.14 -10.14 -6.51
N ARG A 385 19.19 -10.40 -5.59
CA ARG A 385 17.94 -9.63 -5.46
C ARG A 385 18.20 -8.17 -5.16
N ARG A 386 19.10 -7.91 -4.23
CA ARG A 386 19.54 -6.57 -3.86
C ARG A 386 20.10 -5.80 -5.04
N ARG A 387 21.02 -6.42 -5.81
CA ARG A 387 21.58 -5.78 -7.00
C ARG A 387 20.53 -5.49 -8.06
N SER A 388 19.57 -6.39 -8.26
CA SER A 388 18.47 -6.20 -9.21
C SER A 388 17.58 -5.00 -8.83
N ILE A 389 17.32 -4.79 -7.53
CA ILE A 389 16.60 -3.62 -7.04
C ILE A 389 17.40 -2.34 -7.29
N LEU A 390 18.67 -2.31 -6.91
CA LEU A 390 19.53 -1.14 -7.08
C LEU A 390 19.68 -0.74 -8.55
N ASP A 391 19.89 -1.70 -9.44
CA ASP A 391 19.99 -1.45 -10.87
C ASP A 391 18.68 -0.91 -11.46
N HIS A 392 17.53 -1.41 -10.99
CA HIS A 392 16.23 -0.91 -11.41
C HIS A 392 16.06 0.58 -11.12
N PHE A 393 16.50 1.03 -9.94
CA PHE A 393 16.48 2.45 -9.57
C PHE A 393 17.67 3.23 -10.12
N GLY A 394 18.61 2.57 -10.80
CA GLY A 394 19.83 3.20 -11.35
C GLY A 394 20.83 3.59 -10.29
N ASP A 395 20.80 2.93 -9.13
CA ASP A 395 21.76 3.08 -8.04
C ASP A 395 22.94 2.13 -8.28
N ARG A 396 24.14 2.70 -8.41
CA ARG A 396 25.38 1.94 -8.65
C ARG A 396 26.09 1.55 -7.38
N GLU A 397 25.84 2.25 -6.30
CA GLU A 397 26.49 2.02 -5.02
C GLU A 397 25.69 0.98 -4.21
N ALA A 398 26.38 -0.06 -3.79
CA ALA A 398 25.85 -1.05 -2.88
C ALA A 398 26.76 -1.11 -1.66
N GLY A 399 26.20 -0.80 -0.49
CA GLY A 399 26.89 -1.00 0.77
C GLY A 399 27.06 -2.49 1.09
N ARG A 400 27.91 -2.81 2.03
CA ARG A 400 28.03 -4.17 2.55
C ARG A 400 26.77 -4.53 3.34
N PRO A 401 26.12 -5.68 3.07
CA PRO A 401 24.98 -6.14 3.87
C PRO A 401 25.33 -6.27 5.35
N LEU A 402 24.43 -5.83 6.22
CA LEU A 402 24.53 -6.08 7.66
C LEU A 402 23.89 -7.44 7.99
N GLY A 403 24.58 -8.52 7.63
CA GLY A 403 24.07 -9.88 7.76
C GLY A 403 23.74 -10.49 6.40
N ARG A 404 22.54 -11.07 6.24
CA ARG A 404 22.10 -11.69 4.99
C ARG A 404 21.87 -10.68 3.87
N CYS A 405 22.17 -11.08 2.66
CA CYS A 405 21.89 -10.31 1.44
C CYS A 405 20.57 -10.76 0.78
N CYS A 406 20.51 -12.02 0.32
CA CYS A 406 19.32 -12.57 -0.37
C CYS A 406 19.41 -14.10 -0.53
N ASP A 407 18.30 -14.71 -1.01
CA ASP A 407 18.21 -16.14 -1.33
C ASP A 407 19.27 -16.62 -2.32
N ILE A 408 19.67 -15.78 -3.29
CA ILE A 408 20.67 -16.14 -4.30
C ILE A 408 22.10 -16.13 -3.72
N CYS A 409 22.42 -15.15 -2.87
CA CYS A 409 23.78 -15.01 -2.32
C CYS A 409 24.04 -15.96 -1.15
N ASP A 410 23.02 -16.16 -0.28
CA ASP A 410 23.20 -16.85 1.01
C ASP A 410 22.30 -18.10 1.14
N GLY A 411 21.57 -18.44 0.08
CA GLY A 411 20.53 -19.47 0.13
C GLY A 411 19.32 -19.10 1.01
N ALA A 412 18.21 -19.81 0.89
CA ALA A 412 17.01 -19.61 1.72
C ALA A 412 16.94 -20.54 2.95
N GLY A 413 18.05 -21.11 3.37
CA GLY A 413 18.12 -22.18 4.37
C GLY A 413 17.66 -21.84 5.79
N TRP A 414 17.29 -20.58 6.06
CA TRP A 414 16.64 -20.17 7.30
C TRP A 414 15.13 -20.43 7.32
N LEU A 415 14.55 -20.71 6.14
CA LEU A 415 13.16 -21.15 5.99
C LEU A 415 13.13 -22.68 5.82
N PRO A 416 12.04 -23.35 6.25
CA PRO A 416 11.81 -24.74 5.91
C PRO A 416 11.85 -24.93 4.39
N ASP A 417 12.39 -26.05 3.92
CA ASP A 417 12.33 -26.38 2.50
C ASP A 417 10.86 -26.56 2.08
N PRO A 418 10.36 -25.79 1.11
CA PRO A 418 8.98 -25.85 0.65
C PRO A 418 8.54 -27.25 0.19
N GLU A 419 9.49 -28.08 -0.30
CA GLU A 419 9.20 -29.42 -0.79
C GLU A 419 9.04 -30.45 0.36
N THR A 420 9.71 -30.21 1.48
CA THR A 420 9.63 -31.06 2.67
C THR A 420 8.46 -30.77 3.59
N ILE A 421 7.76 -29.65 3.36
CA ILE A 421 6.61 -29.27 4.18
C ILE A 421 5.45 -30.26 3.94
N VAL A 422 5.24 -31.15 4.91
CA VAL A 422 4.06 -31.99 4.94
C VAL A 422 2.85 -31.15 5.32
N VAL A 423 2.11 -30.71 4.32
CA VAL A 423 0.82 -30.07 4.56
C VAL A 423 -0.12 -31.09 5.16
N ARG A 424 -0.26 -31.10 6.50
CA ARG A 424 -1.40 -31.74 7.12
C ARG A 424 -2.66 -31.12 6.52
N ARG A 425 -3.35 -31.82 5.67
CA ARG A 425 -4.73 -31.49 5.31
C ARG A 425 -5.50 -31.51 6.63
N THR A 426 -5.62 -30.36 7.28
CA THR A 426 -6.82 -30.14 8.08
C THR A 426 -7.94 -30.15 7.05
N ALA A 427 -8.52 -31.34 6.85
CA ALA A 427 -9.81 -31.41 6.23
C ALA A 427 -10.67 -30.51 7.14
N LYS A 428 -11.02 -29.29 6.65
CA LYS A 428 -12.29 -28.72 7.13
C LYS A 428 -13.24 -29.91 7.03
N PRO A 429 -13.90 -30.30 8.13
CA PRO A 429 -14.94 -31.27 8.00
C PRO A 429 -15.80 -30.75 6.85
N LYS A 430 -15.81 -31.44 5.70
CA LYS A 430 -16.87 -31.24 4.76
C LYS A 430 -18.10 -31.39 5.63
N ALA A 431 -18.82 -30.28 5.83
CA ALA A 431 -20.19 -30.44 6.29
C ALA A 431 -20.73 -31.57 5.41
N PRO A 432 -21.20 -32.65 6.01
CA PRO A 432 -21.74 -33.75 5.23
C PRO A 432 -22.62 -33.08 4.17
N PRO A 433 -22.59 -33.53 2.90
CA PRO A 433 -23.56 -33.05 1.93
C PRO A 433 -24.88 -33.19 2.70
N ALA A 434 -25.63 -32.08 2.81
CA ALA A 434 -26.98 -32.20 3.37
C ALA A 434 -27.56 -33.38 2.62
N GLU A 435 -27.73 -34.49 3.31
CA GLU A 435 -28.38 -35.66 2.72
C GLU A 435 -29.74 -35.11 2.29
N LEU A 436 -29.92 -34.99 0.96
CA LEU A 436 -31.19 -34.58 0.43
C LEU A 436 -32.18 -35.60 0.99
N ALA A 437 -33.14 -35.11 1.78
CA ALA A 437 -34.21 -36.00 2.19
C ALA A 437 -34.85 -36.61 0.95
N GLU A 438 -35.23 -37.86 0.98
CA GLU A 438 -35.83 -38.54 -0.18
C GLU A 438 -37.01 -37.72 -0.76
N ALA A 439 -37.71 -36.96 0.07
CA ALA A 439 -38.79 -36.05 -0.30
C ALA A 439 -38.34 -34.83 -1.16
N ASP A 440 -37.07 -34.42 -1.10
CA ASP A 440 -36.53 -33.24 -1.82
C ASP A 440 -35.80 -33.64 -3.11
N ALA A 441 -35.56 -34.93 -3.34
CA ALA A 441 -34.89 -35.45 -4.52
C ALA A 441 -35.61 -35.09 -5.84
N PRO A 442 -36.93 -35.14 -5.96
CA PRO A 442 -37.63 -34.75 -7.20
C PRO A 442 -37.38 -33.27 -7.55
N LEU A 443 -37.56 -32.36 -6.60
CA LEU A 443 -37.33 -30.92 -6.80
C LEU A 443 -35.88 -30.63 -7.16
N PHE A 444 -34.92 -31.33 -6.56
CA PHE A 444 -33.51 -31.18 -6.91
C PHE A 444 -33.22 -31.58 -8.37
N GLU A 445 -33.82 -32.64 -8.88
CA GLU A 445 -33.67 -33.04 -10.29
C GLU A 445 -34.34 -32.05 -11.25
N GLU A 446 -35.47 -31.46 -10.87
CA GLU A 446 -36.12 -30.39 -11.64
C GLU A 446 -35.26 -29.13 -11.69
N LEU A 447 -34.69 -28.71 -10.58
CA LEU A 447 -33.75 -27.59 -10.51
C LEU A 447 -32.47 -27.84 -11.34
N LYS A 448 -32.00 -29.08 -11.42
CA LYS A 448 -30.87 -29.44 -12.30
C LYS A 448 -31.25 -29.33 -13.77
N ALA A 449 -32.44 -29.79 -14.15
CA ALA A 449 -32.95 -29.70 -15.51
C ALA A 449 -33.17 -28.23 -15.92
N TRP A 450 -33.77 -27.45 -15.05
CA TRP A 450 -33.88 -26.00 -15.23
C TRP A 450 -32.50 -25.30 -15.43
N ARG A 451 -31.55 -25.61 -14.57
CA ARG A 451 -30.18 -25.04 -14.66
C ARG A 451 -29.53 -25.31 -16.01
N LEU A 452 -29.71 -26.51 -16.57
CA LEU A 452 -29.18 -26.85 -17.89
C LEU A 452 -29.77 -25.94 -18.98
N LYS A 453 -31.07 -25.65 -18.90
CA LYS A 453 -31.76 -24.73 -19.83
C LYS A 453 -31.27 -23.29 -19.62
N ALA A 454 -31.20 -22.84 -18.37
CA ALA A 454 -30.76 -21.50 -18.01
C ALA A 454 -29.28 -21.23 -18.37
N ALA A 455 -28.46 -22.28 -18.47
CA ALA A 455 -27.04 -22.17 -18.86
C ALA A 455 -26.85 -21.84 -20.35
N ALA A 456 -27.84 -22.02 -21.20
CA ALA A 456 -27.85 -21.66 -22.62
C ALA A 456 -26.55 -22.05 -23.37
N GLY A 457 -26.13 -23.31 -23.22
CA GLY A 457 -24.89 -23.82 -23.85
C GLY A 457 -23.59 -23.56 -23.09
N LYS A 458 -23.62 -22.80 -22.00
CA LYS A 458 -22.47 -22.64 -21.10
C LYS A 458 -22.39 -23.79 -20.08
N PRO A 459 -21.25 -24.03 -19.43
CA PRO A 459 -21.17 -25.03 -18.37
C PRO A 459 -22.19 -24.76 -17.25
N ALA A 460 -22.96 -25.75 -16.86
CA ALA A 460 -24.07 -25.61 -15.92
C ALA A 460 -23.69 -25.00 -14.54
N TYR A 461 -22.46 -25.21 -14.10
CA TYR A 461 -21.95 -24.60 -12.84
C TYR A 461 -21.85 -23.08 -12.88
N THR A 462 -21.90 -22.47 -14.07
CA THR A 462 -21.87 -20.98 -14.20
C THR A 462 -23.19 -20.36 -13.76
N VAL A 463 -24.27 -21.09 -13.70
CA VAL A 463 -25.57 -20.66 -13.17
C VAL A 463 -25.65 -20.93 -11.68
N ALA A 464 -25.48 -22.20 -11.25
CA ALA A 464 -25.44 -22.56 -9.84
C ALA A 464 -24.72 -23.91 -9.64
N HIS A 465 -24.09 -24.08 -8.48
CA HIS A 465 -23.50 -25.36 -8.09
C HIS A 465 -24.56 -26.34 -7.58
N ASN A 466 -24.33 -27.67 -7.70
CA ASN A 466 -25.22 -28.67 -7.15
C ASN A 466 -25.56 -28.49 -5.68
N LYS A 467 -24.57 -28.01 -4.88
CA LYS A 467 -24.77 -27.71 -3.46
C LYS A 467 -25.79 -26.59 -3.24
N THR A 468 -25.79 -25.57 -4.09
CA THR A 468 -26.77 -24.48 -4.04
C THR A 468 -28.16 -24.96 -4.40
N LEU A 469 -28.29 -25.79 -5.46
CA LEU A 469 -29.57 -26.35 -5.84
C LEU A 469 -30.13 -27.32 -4.79
N ALA A 470 -29.27 -28.12 -4.14
CA ALA A 470 -29.66 -28.96 -3.02
C ALA A 470 -30.16 -28.16 -1.82
N ALA A 471 -29.49 -27.02 -1.52
CA ALA A 471 -29.92 -26.15 -0.45
C ALA A 471 -31.27 -25.47 -0.78
N ILE A 472 -31.50 -25.06 -2.03
CA ILE A 472 -32.80 -24.53 -2.50
C ILE A 472 -33.89 -25.59 -2.35
N ALA A 473 -33.64 -26.85 -2.78
CA ALA A 473 -34.61 -27.93 -2.67
C ALA A 473 -34.97 -28.24 -1.20
N ALA A 474 -33.98 -28.25 -0.31
CA ALA A 474 -34.18 -28.52 1.12
C ALA A 474 -34.88 -27.39 1.87
N SER A 475 -34.57 -26.12 1.55
CA SER A 475 -35.12 -24.96 2.25
C SER A 475 -36.46 -24.46 1.71
N ARG A 476 -36.81 -24.83 0.46
CA ARG A 476 -38.02 -24.42 -0.25
C ARG A 476 -38.39 -22.94 -0.05
N PRO A 477 -37.54 -22.00 -0.49
CA PRO A 477 -37.78 -20.59 -0.27
C PRO A 477 -39.07 -20.12 -0.92
N SER A 478 -39.86 -19.31 -0.21
CA SER A 478 -41.15 -18.80 -0.65
C SER A 478 -41.10 -17.44 -1.33
N ASP A 479 -40.00 -16.73 -1.17
CA ASP A 479 -39.77 -15.36 -1.69
C ASP A 479 -38.31 -15.10 -2.00
N GLU A 480 -38.04 -13.93 -2.63
CA GLU A 480 -36.68 -13.52 -3.01
C GLU A 480 -35.77 -13.30 -1.78
N ALA A 481 -36.31 -12.89 -0.65
CA ALA A 481 -35.52 -12.62 0.56
C ALA A 481 -34.99 -13.93 1.13
N SER A 482 -35.86 -14.94 1.32
CA SER A 482 -35.47 -16.28 1.78
C SER A 482 -34.57 -17.02 0.77
N LEU A 483 -34.77 -16.77 -0.53
CA LEU A 483 -33.88 -17.30 -1.57
C LEU A 483 -32.48 -16.70 -1.49
N ALA A 484 -32.37 -15.40 -1.19
CA ALA A 484 -31.11 -14.69 -1.08
C ALA A 484 -30.26 -15.12 0.14
N GLU A 485 -30.87 -15.67 1.18
CA GLU A 485 -30.18 -16.21 2.37
C GLU A 485 -29.44 -17.52 2.11
N ILE A 486 -29.77 -18.20 0.99
CA ILE A 486 -29.19 -19.50 0.66
C ILE A 486 -27.73 -19.35 0.20
N SER A 487 -26.84 -20.10 0.82
CA SER A 487 -25.41 -20.09 0.47
C SER A 487 -25.17 -20.44 -1.01
N GLY A 488 -24.59 -19.50 -1.75
CA GLY A 488 -24.32 -19.60 -3.18
C GLY A 488 -25.35 -18.90 -4.06
N VAL A 489 -26.36 -18.28 -3.47
CA VAL A 489 -27.31 -17.37 -4.14
C VAL A 489 -26.84 -15.94 -3.87
N GLY A 490 -26.38 -15.25 -4.91
CA GLY A 490 -25.96 -13.85 -4.83
C GLY A 490 -26.99 -12.90 -5.48
N PRO A 491 -26.84 -11.56 -5.31
CA PRO A 491 -27.78 -10.58 -5.88
C PRO A 491 -28.01 -10.72 -7.39
N SER A 492 -26.96 -11.07 -8.14
CA SER A 492 -27.06 -11.31 -9.58
C SER A 492 -27.85 -12.58 -9.93
N PHE A 493 -27.83 -13.59 -9.07
CA PHE A 493 -28.62 -14.80 -9.24
C PHE A 493 -30.12 -14.48 -8.98
N VAL A 494 -30.41 -13.78 -7.87
CA VAL A 494 -31.78 -13.37 -7.54
C VAL A 494 -32.36 -12.51 -8.65
N ALA A 495 -31.67 -11.45 -9.07
CA ALA A 495 -32.14 -10.56 -10.12
C ALA A 495 -32.45 -11.27 -11.46
N LYS A 496 -31.77 -12.39 -11.75
CA LYS A 496 -31.88 -13.06 -13.04
C LYS A 496 -32.78 -14.29 -13.02
N TYR A 497 -32.86 -15.00 -11.90
CA TYR A 497 -33.42 -16.33 -11.84
C TYR A 497 -34.44 -16.55 -10.72
N ALA A 498 -34.71 -15.56 -9.85
CA ALA A 498 -35.55 -15.73 -8.68
C ALA A 498 -36.97 -16.18 -9.08
N VAL A 499 -37.58 -15.54 -10.09
CA VAL A 499 -38.95 -15.83 -10.52
C VAL A 499 -39.09 -17.30 -10.96
N GLU A 500 -38.16 -17.77 -11.80
CA GLU A 500 -38.20 -19.14 -12.33
C GLU A 500 -37.96 -20.20 -11.23
N VAL A 501 -36.99 -19.91 -10.34
CA VAL A 501 -36.64 -20.80 -9.23
C VAL A 501 -37.78 -20.90 -8.22
N LEU A 502 -38.38 -19.78 -7.83
CA LEU A 502 -39.49 -19.74 -6.88
C LEU A 502 -40.75 -20.45 -7.45
N GLN A 503 -40.99 -20.33 -8.76
CA GLN A 503 -42.06 -21.06 -9.43
C GLN A 503 -41.85 -22.56 -9.39
N LEU A 504 -40.63 -23.05 -9.56
CA LEU A 504 -40.29 -24.47 -9.45
C LEU A 504 -40.43 -25.00 -8.03
N VAL A 505 -40.08 -24.20 -7.04
CA VAL A 505 -40.16 -24.56 -5.62
C VAL A 505 -41.62 -24.60 -5.13
N ALA A 506 -42.52 -23.83 -5.76
CA ALA A 506 -43.94 -23.75 -5.39
C ALA A 506 -44.81 -24.87 -6.01
N GLN A 507 -44.26 -25.64 -6.96
CA GLN A 507 -44.91 -26.85 -7.54
C GLN A 507 -44.72 -28.07 -6.64
#